data_decb7d9f62291a8dc1a76f85c7ca1236
#
_entry.id   decb7d9f62291a8dc1a76f85c7ca1236
#
_cell.length_a   1.000
_cell.length_b   1.000
_cell.length_c   1.000
_cell.angle_alpha   90.00
_cell.angle_beta   90.00
_cell.angle_gamma   90.00
#
_symmetry.space_group_name_H-M   'P 1'
#
loop_
_entity.id
_entity.type
_entity.pdbx_description
1 polymer ?
#
loop_
_entity_poly.entity_id
_entity_poly.type
_entity_poly.pdbx_seq_one_letter_code
_entity_poly.pdbx_strand_id
1 'polypeptide(L)'
;MTQQEDRITILIVDDHSLVREGLREILEAQDDMTVVGEAGDSSSAIALVAEAKPHVVLLDVEIPGEDATTTVSRIRSLSPNTQVIILSMYDGPLLLRSLLATGIRGYLLKSVHRQELVAAIHNACSDDGQVVLAVSRESLAQAQTTSSDVLSDREREVLELTAQALSNTQIASRLSLTEATVKRHLRNIFVKLGAVSRIDAVNKAMAASLITVKDRPPVPRNLT
;
A
#
# COMPACT_ATOMS: atom_id res chain seq x y z
N MET A 1 33.22 -9.34 23.86
CA MET A 1 32.95 -8.44 22.75
C MET A 1 32.77 -9.32 21.51
N THR A 2 31.57 -9.63 21.10
CA THR A 2 31.22 -10.25 19.77
C THR A 2 29.84 -10.93 19.83
N GLN A 3 28.77 -10.17 20.13
CA GLN A 3 27.37 -10.64 19.97
C GLN A 3 26.50 -9.64 19.19
N GLN A 4 27.10 -8.61 18.58
CA GLN A 4 26.34 -7.56 17.89
C GLN A 4 26.35 -7.72 16.37
N GLU A 5 27.18 -8.61 15.80
CA GLU A 5 27.34 -8.81 14.35
C GLU A 5 26.32 -9.77 13.72
N ASP A 6 25.54 -10.50 14.54
CA ASP A 6 24.60 -11.53 14.03
C ASP A 6 23.11 -11.10 14.11
N ARG A 7 22.82 -9.88 14.59
CA ARG A 7 21.40 -9.45 14.73
C ARG A 7 20.83 -8.91 13.43
N ILE A 8 19.59 -9.27 13.16
CA ILE A 8 18.81 -8.65 12.07
C ILE A 8 18.49 -7.22 12.44
N THR A 9 19.05 -6.26 11.70
CA THR A 9 18.78 -4.83 11.89
C THR A 9 17.54 -4.41 11.10
N ILE A 10 16.62 -3.74 11.76
CA ILE A 10 15.29 -3.43 11.23
C ILE A 10 15.03 -1.92 11.32
N LEU A 11 14.54 -1.34 10.22
CA LEU A 11 13.98 0.00 10.18
C LEU A 11 12.45 -0.09 10.12
N ILE A 12 11.75 0.61 11.02
CA ILE A 12 10.29 0.69 11.03
C ILE A 12 9.85 1.99 10.37
N VAL A 13 8.94 1.90 9.40
CA VAL A 13 8.41 3.06 8.67
C VAL A 13 6.89 3.02 8.69
N ASP A 14 6.28 3.89 9.48
CA ASP A 14 4.82 4.03 9.67
C ASP A 14 4.53 5.43 10.20
N ASP A 15 3.48 6.10 9.76
CA ASP A 15 3.15 7.45 10.23
C ASP A 15 2.48 7.45 11.62
N HIS A 16 2.00 6.29 12.10
CA HIS A 16 1.37 6.12 13.41
C HIS A 16 2.38 5.73 14.49
N SER A 17 2.65 6.63 15.45
CA SER A 17 3.64 6.39 16.53
C SER A 17 3.34 5.15 17.36
N LEU A 18 2.06 4.92 17.72
CA LEU A 18 1.66 3.74 18.50
C LEU A 18 1.92 2.42 17.77
N VAL A 19 1.81 2.41 16.44
CA VAL A 19 2.15 1.23 15.63
C VAL A 19 3.65 0.98 15.68
N ARG A 20 4.46 2.03 15.52
CA ARG A 20 5.93 1.90 15.61
C ARG A 20 6.38 1.40 16.97
N GLU A 21 5.82 1.97 18.08
CA GLU A 21 6.08 1.52 19.45
C GLU A 21 5.75 0.04 19.62
N GLY A 22 4.56 -0.40 19.20
CA GLY A 22 4.16 -1.80 19.29
C GLY A 22 5.03 -2.74 18.45
N LEU A 23 5.42 -2.33 17.24
CA LEU A 23 6.34 -3.10 16.41
C LEU A 23 7.73 -3.19 17.06
N ARG A 24 8.25 -2.08 17.61
CA ARG A 24 9.52 -2.08 18.34
C ARG A 24 9.50 -3.06 19.51
N GLU A 25 8.47 -3.02 20.36
CA GLU A 25 8.34 -3.96 21.48
C GLU A 25 8.34 -5.43 21.03
N ILE A 26 7.63 -5.73 19.93
CA ILE A 26 7.58 -7.09 19.36
C ILE A 26 8.95 -7.54 18.88
N LEU A 27 9.70 -6.67 18.21
CA LEU A 27 10.96 -6.99 17.57
C LEU A 27 12.12 -7.05 18.56
N GLU A 28 12.19 -6.10 19.49
CA GLU A 28 13.23 -6.05 20.54
C GLU A 28 13.05 -7.15 21.59
N ALA A 29 11.86 -7.79 21.65
CA ALA A 29 11.65 -8.99 22.46
C ALA A 29 12.28 -10.25 21.83
N GLN A 30 12.83 -10.19 20.62
CA GLN A 30 13.59 -11.26 19.98
C GLN A 30 15.09 -11.05 20.25
N ASP A 31 15.80 -12.11 20.63
CA ASP A 31 17.24 -12.04 20.95
C ASP A 31 18.11 -11.70 19.73
N ASP A 32 17.63 -12.02 18.54
CA ASP A 32 18.34 -11.92 17.26
C ASP A 32 17.89 -10.75 16.38
N MET A 33 17.06 -9.85 16.92
CA MET A 33 16.58 -8.66 16.18
C MET A 33 16.93 -7.37 16.91
N THR A 34 17.07 -6.27 16.18
CA THR A 34 17.26 -4.94 16.74
C THR A 34 16.68 -3.87 15.81
N VAL A 35 15.97 -2.90 16.39
CA VAL A 35 15.43 -1.77 15.65
C VAL A 35 16.46 -0.66 15.61
N VAL A 36 16.99 -0.38 14.41
CA VAL A 36 18.04 0.63 14.20
C VAL A 36 17.52 2.02 13.89
N GLY A 37 16.22 2.16 13.64
CA GLY A 37 15.61 3.46 13.40
C GLY A 37 14.10 3.38 13.21
N GLU A 38 13.46 4.54 13.23
CA GLU A 38 12.04 4.73 12.94
C GLU A 38 11.85 5.96 12.06
N ALA A 39 10.91 5.87 11.11
CA ALA A 39 10.51 6.99 10.26
C ALA A 39 8.99 7.09 10.18
N GLY A 40 8.47 8.31 10.04
CA GLY A 40 7.05 8.56 9.84
C GLY A 40 6.68 8.97 8.41
N ASP A 41 7.66 9.06 7.51
CA ASP A 41 7.48 9.48 6.11
C ASP A 41 8.56 8.89 5.19
N SER A 42 8.34 8.95 3.88
CA SER A 42 9.24 8.38 2.88
C SER A 42 10.62 9.03 2.85
N SER A 43 10.71 10.35 3.05
CA SER A 43 11.96 11.10 3.03
C SER A 43 12.89 10.68 4.16
N SER A 44 12.35 10.64 5.39
CA SER A 44 13.06 10.19 6.59
C SER A 44 13.49 8.73 6.47
N ALA A 45 12.61 7.87 5.93
CA ALA A 45 12.91 6.46 5.69
C ALA A 45 14.11 6.30 4.76
N ILE A 46 14.13 7.01 3.62
CA ILE A 46 15.21 6.95 2.63
C ILE A 46 16.54 7.43 3.24
N ALA A 47 16.53 8.52 4.03
CA ALA A 47 17.72 9.02 4.70
C ALA A 47 18.30 8.00 5.69
N LEU A 48 17.45 7.38 6.52
CA LEU A 48 17.87 6.35 7.48
C LEU A 48 18.37 5.09 6.80
N VAL A 49 17.78 4.66 5.68
CA VAL A 49 18.29 3.52 4.91
C VAL A 49 19.68 3.80 4.36
N ALA A 50 19.93 5.00 3.86
CA ALA A 50 21.24 5.38 3.32
C ALA A 50 22.34 5.36 4.41
N GLU A 51 22.00 5.75 5.64
CA GLU A 51 22.90 5.80 6.77
C GLU A 51 23.11 4.43 7.43
N ALA A 52 22.00 3.77 7.82
CA ALA A 52 22.02 2.56 8.64
C ALA A 52 22.14 1.27 7.84
N LYS A 53 21.75 1.28 6.56
CA LYS A 53 21.70 0.09 5.66
C LYS A 53 21.11 -1.13 6.37
N PRO A 54 19.86 -1.05 6.87
CA PRO A 54 19.27 -2.12 7.65
C PRO A 54 19.11 -3.39 6.84
N HIS A 55 19.08 -4.55 7.50
CA HIS A 55 18.75 -5.82 6.83
C HIS A 55 17.31 -5.82 6.32
N VAL A 56 16.38 -5.29 7.10
CA VAL A 56 14.95 -5.27 6.77
C VAL A 56 14.36 -3.87 7.00
N VAL A 57 13.51 -3.43 6.08
CA VAL A 57 12.60 -2.29 6.26
C VAL A 57 11.18 -2.83 6.35
N LEU A 58 10.51 -2.57 7.46
CA LEU A 58 9.06 -2.72 7.59
C LEU A 58 8.41 -1.42 7.14
N LEU A 59 7.70 -1.44 6.02
CA LEU A 59 7.19 -0.25 5.35
C LEU A 59 5.66 -0.26 5.31
N ASP A 60 5.03 0.71 5.95
CA ASP A 60 3.61 0.99 5.70
C ASP A 60 3.43 1.60 4.29
N VAL A 61 2.33 1.24 3.64
CA VAL A 61 1.97 1.77 2.32
C VAL A 61 1.34 3.16 2.39
N GLU A 62 0.82 3.57 3.53
CA GLU A 62 0.10 4.84 3.73
C GLU A 62 0.95 5.88 4.47
N ILE A 63 2.23 6.01 4.15
CA ILE A 63 3.09 7.04 4.71
C ILE A 63 3.04 8.34 3.89
N PRO A 64 3.23 9.51 4.53
CA PRO A 64 3.40 10.78 3.81
C PRO A 64 4.63 10.77 2.88
N GLY A 65 4.50 11.50 1.77
CA GLY A 65 5.59 11.70 0.81
C GLY A 65 5.38 10.96 -0.50
N GLU A 66 6.38 10.18 -0.93
CA GLU A 66 6.30 9.39 -2.16
C GLU A 66 5.42 8.14 -1.96
N ASP A 67 4.84 7.63 -3.06
CA ASP A 67 4.11 6.37 -3.02
C ASP A 67 5.01 5.17 -2.65
N ALA A 68 4.40 4.09 -2.17
CA ALA A 68 5.12 2.93 -1.67
C ALA A 68 6.02 2.27 -2.73
N THR A 69 5.61 2.23 -4.00
CA THR A 69 6.39 1.61 -5.08
C THR A 69 7.64 2.41 -5.40
N THR A 70 7.51 3.74 -5.43
CA THR A 70 8.64 4.67 -5.59
C THR A 70 9.58 4.58 -4.39
N THR A 71 9.05 4.58 -3.18
CA THR A 71 9.84 4.45 -1.94
C THR A 71 10.65 3.15 -1.92
N VAL A 72 10.01 2.00 -2.22
CA VAL A 72 10.71 0.70 -2.31
C VAL A 72 11.81 0.73 -3.37
N SER A 73 11.54 1.28 -4.55
CA SER A 73 12.53 1.36 -5.63
C SER A 73 13.75 2.19 -5.22
N ARG A 74 13.56 3.30 -4.50
CA ARG A 74 14.64 4.13 -3.97
C ARG A 74 15.43 3.44 -2.87
N ILE A 75 14.76 2.78 -1.92
CA ILE A 75 15.41 1.98 -0.87
C ILE A 75 16.35 0.96 -1.51
N ARG A 76 15.85 0.19 -2.48
CA ARG A 76 16.65 -0.85 -3.16
C ARG A 76 17.79 -0.30 -3.98
N SER A 77 17.65 0.88 -4.56
CA SER A 77 18.75 1.55 -5.28
C SER A 77 19.86 2.01 -4.34
N LEU A 78 19.52 2.46 -3.13
CA LEU A 78 20.47 2.95 -2.13
C LEU A 78 21.13 1.80 -1.36
N SER A 79 20.37 0.76 -1.07
CA SER A 79 20.82 -0.40 -0.30
C SER A 79 20.27 -1.70 -0.91
N PRO A 80 20.93 -2.26 -1.94
CA PRO A 80 20.43 -3.44 -2.67
C PRO A 80 20.24 -4.69 -1.80
N ASN A 81 20.97 -4.78 -0.69
CA ASN A 81 20.88 -5.90 0.25
C ASN A 81 19.75 -5.73 1.27
N THR A 82 19.18 -4.53 1.42
CA THR A 82 18.04 -4.27 2.31
C THR A 82 16.79 -4.94 1.73
N GLN A 83 16.17 -5.79 2.54
CA GLN A 83 14.91 -6.43 2.20
C GLN A 83 13.73 -5.55 2.63
N VAL A 84 12.69 -5.47 1.82
CA VAL A 84 11.51 -4.68 2.16
C VAL A 84 10.33 -5.61 2.38
N ILE A 85 9.71 -5.48 3.56
CA ILE A 85 8.43 -6.10 3.92
C ILE A 85 7.39 -5.00 4.05
N ILE A 86 6.31 -5.14 3.30
CA ILE A 86 5.18 -4.21 3.36
C ILE A 86 4.25 -4.60 4.51
N LEU A 87 3.84 -3.59 5.28
CA LEU A 87 2.74 -3.68 6.24
C LEU A 87 1.57 -2.84 5.72
N SER A 88 0.38 -3.42 5.59
CA SER A 88 -0.78 -2.73 5.03
C SER A 88 -2.05 -3.01 5.81
N MET A 89 -2.92 -2.01 5.92
CA MET A 89 -4.31 -2.23 6.37
C MET A 89 -5.19 -2.81 5.26
N TYR A 90 -4.70 -2.84 4.02
CA TYR A 90 -5.50 -3.19 2.85
C TYR A 90 -4.97 -4.43 2.15
N ASP A 91 -5.92 -5.29 1.83
CA ASP A 91 -5.74 -6.45 0.98
C ASP A 91 -6.17 -6.07 -0.45
N GLY A 92 -5.25 -5.41 -1.18
CA GLY A 92 -5.53 -4.89 -2.52
C GLY A 92 -4.67 -5.56 -3.61
N PRO A 93 -5.27 -6.33 -4.54
CA PRO A 93 -4.54 -7.15 -5.51
C PRO A 93 -3.64 -6.33 -6.44
N LEU A 94 -4.03 -5.11 -6.81
CA LEU A 94 -3.21 -4.26 -7.70
C LEU A 94 -2.01 -3.66 -6.98
N LEU A 95 -2.20 -3.21 -5.74
CA LEU A 95 -1.09 -2.72 -4.92
C LEU A 95 -0.10 -3.86 -4.65
N LEU A 96 -0.61 -5.04 -4.27
CA LEU A 96 0.20 -6.25 -4.09
C LEU A 96 1.01 -6.54 -5.37
N ARG A 97 0.37 -6.55 -6.53
CA ARG A 97 1.03 -6.80 -7.81
C ARG A 97 2.10 -5.77 -8.13
N SER A 98 1.83 -4.47 -7.97
CA SER A 98 2.80 -3.41 -8.25
C SER A 98 4.00 -3.48 -7.31
N LEU A 99 3.79 -3.77 -6.03
CA LEU A 99 4.86 -3.94 -5.05
C LEU A 99 5.69 -5.21 -5.28
N LEU A 100 5.05 -6.33 -5.65
CA LEU A 100 5.78 -7.54 -6.05
C LEU A 100 6.71 -7.28 -7.23
N ALA A 101 6.30 -6.46 -8.20
CA ALA A 101 7.14 -6.08 -9.33
C ALA A 101 8.37 -5.26 -8.92
N THR A 102 8.34 -4.56 -7.79
CA THR A 102 9.53 -3.85 -7.24
C THR A 102 10.50 -4.79 -6.52
N GLY A 103 10.12 -6.05 -6.31
CA GLY A 103 10.95 -7.08 -5.66
C GLY A 103 10.95 -7.00 -4.13
N ILE A 104 9.82 -6.67 -3.51
CA ILE A 104 9.65 -6.81 -2.06
C ILE A 104 9.81 -8.27 -1.62
N ARG A 105 10.16 -8.49 -0.36
CA ARG A 105 10.30 -9.83 0.24
C ARG A 105 9.10 -10.26 1.07
N GLY A 106 8.22 -9.35 1.41
CA GLY A 106 7.00 -9.68 2.12
C GLY A 106 5.89 -8.65 1.90
N TYR A 107 4.64 -9.13 1.97
CA TYR A 107 3.45 -8.30 2.05
C TYR A 107 2.55 -8.89 3.12
N LEU A 108 2.37 -8.17 4.22
CA LEU A 108 1.61 -8.60 5.38
C LEU A 108 0.51 -7.59 5.68
N LEU A 109 -0.65 -8.09 6.09
CA LEU A 109 -1.68 -7.22 6.66
C LEU A 109 -1.28 -6.81 8.08
N LYS A 110 -1.56 -5.56 8.49
CA LYS A 110 -1.32 -5.09 9.88
C LYS A 110 -2.11 -5.87 10.96
N SER A 111 -3.05 -6.74 10.54
CA SER A 111 -3.74 -7.70 11.41
C SER A 111 -2.97 -9.01 11.63
N VAL A 112 -1.80 -9.16 11.04
CA VAL A 112 -0.95 -10.35 11.16
C VAL A 112 -0.55 -10.58 12.63
N HIS A 113 -0.43 -11.84 13.02
CA HIS A 113 0.03 -12.17 14.37
C HIS A 113 1.54 -11.97 14.52
N ARG A 114 1.97 -11.63 15.75
CA ARG A 114 3.40 -11.40 16.08
C ARG A 114 4.32 -12.51 15.55
N GLN A 115 3.94 -13.77 15.72
CA GLN A 115 4.75 -14.91 15.27
C GLN A 115 4.94 -14.94 13.74
N GLU A 116 3.91 -14.56 12.99
CA GLU A 116 3.97 -14.52 11.53
C GLU A 116 4.84 -13.36 11.03
N LEU A 117 4.80 -12.20 11.71
CA LEU A 117 5.69 -11.07 11.42
C LEU A 117 7.15 -11.45 11.64
N VAL A 118 7.47 -12.05 12.78
CA VAL A 118 8.83 -12.51 13.11
C VAL A 118 9.32 -13.56 12.11
N ALA A 119 8.47 -14.54 11.76
CA ALA A 119 8.79 -15.53 10.74
C ALA A 119 9.02 -14.92 9.36
N ALA A 120 8.24 -13.90 8.98
CA ALA A 120 8.42 -13.20 7.71
C ALA A 120 9.76 -12.45 7.65
N ILE A 121 10.20 -11.86 8.75
CA ILE A 121 11.50 -11.17 8.83
C ILE A 121 12.64 -12.17 8.68
N HIS A 122 12.60 -13.31 9.38
CA HIS A 122 13.60 -14.37 9.22
C HIS A 122 13.66 -14.88 7.77
N ASN A 123 12.50 -15.15 7.18
CA ASN A 123 12.43 -15.60 5.78
C ASN A 123 12.95 -14.55 4.80
N ALA A 124 12.72 -13.25 5.06
CA ALA A 124 13.24 -12.20 4.20
C ALA A 124 14.78 -12.13 4.21
N CYS A 125 15.41 -12.49 5.34
CA CYS A 125 16.86 -12.53 5.50
C CYS A 125 17.49 -13.85 5.04
N SER A 126 16.68 -14.88 4.74
CA SER A 126 17.21 -16.15 4.21
C SER A 126 17.55 -16.02 2.73
N ASP A 127 18.55 -16.81 2.28
CA ASP A 127 19.00 -16.81 0.87
C ASP A 127 18.02 -17.48 -0.11
N ASP A 128 16.92 -18.04 0.39
CA ASP A 128 15.98 -18.86 -0.40
C ASP A 128 15.21 -18.08 -1.48
N GLY A 129 15.31 -16.76 -1.50
CA GLY A 129 14.60 -15.94 -2.47
C GLY A 129 13.06 -15.94 -2.32
N GLN A 130 12.54 -16.52 -1.25
CA GLN A 130 11.11 -16.63 -1.01
C GLN A 130 10.47 -15.28 -0.68
N VAL A 131 9.21 -15.09 -1.12
CA VAL A 131 8.38 -13.94 -0.78
C VAL A 131 7.27 -14.40 0.16
N VAL A 132 7.14 -13.77 1.31
CA VAL A 132 6.08 -14.09 2.28
C VAL A 132 4.86 -13.22 2.02
N LEU A 133 3.71 -13.85 1.79
CA LEU A 133 2.43 -13.17 1.54
C LEU A 133 1.39 -13.60 2.58
N ALA A 134 1.01 -12.66 3.46
CA ALA A 134 -0.14 -12.82 4.36
C ALA A 134 -1.30 -11.96 3.86
N VAL A 135 -1.97 -12.46 2.83
CA VAL A 135 -3.10 -11.83 2.11
C VAL A 135 -4.22 -12.83 1.90
N SER A 136 -5.42 -12.37 1.54
CA SER A 136 -6.50 -13.28 1.18
C SER A 136 -6.17 -14.08 -0.09
N ARG A 137 -6.76 -15.27 -0.20
CA ARG A 137 -6.64 -16.10 -1.42
C ARG A 137 -7.19 -15.38 -2.65
N GLU A 138 -8.22 -14.56 -2.47
CA GLU A 138 -8.85 -13.79 -3.54
C GLU A 138 -7.90 -12.72 -4.07
N SER A 139 -7.25 -11.97 -3.19
CA SER A 139 -6.26 -10.95 -3.58
C SER A 139 -5.05 -11.56 -4.26
N LEU A 140 -4.57 -12.68 -3.78
CA LEU A 140 -3.46 -13.40 -4.40
C LEU A 140 -3.83 -13.90 -5.81
N ALA A 141 -4.99 -14.53 -5.96
CA ALA A 141 -5.47 -15.00 -7.26
C ALA A 141 -5.64 -13.85 -8.25
N GLN A 142 -6.20 -12.72 -7.82
CA GLN A 142 -6.36 -11.53 -8.67
C GLN A 142 -5.03 -10.85 -9.01
N ALA A 143 -4.08 -10.83 -8.10
CA ALA A 143 -2.75 -10.29 -8.36
C ALA A 143 -1.98 -11.12 -9.42
N GLN A 144 -2.24 -12.43 -9.49
CA GLN A 144 -1.63 -13.35 -10.45
C GLN A 144 -2.32 -13.35 -11.82
N THR A 145 -3.57 -12.91 -11.90
CA THR A 145 -4.27 -12.83 -13.18
C THR A 145 -3.80 -11.64 -14.00
N THR A 146 -3.45 -11.89 -15.25
CA THR A 146 -3.01 -10.89 -16.24
C THR A 146 -4.17 -10.06 -16.82
N SER A 147 -5.33 -9.96 -16.15
CA SER A 147 -6.44 -9.23 -16.72
C SER A 147 -6.20 -7.72 -16.63
N SER A 148 -6.38 -7.08 -17.77
CA SER A 148 -6.13 -5.66 -18.06
C SER A 148 -7.06 -4.68 -17.32
N ASP A 149 -7.89 -5.14 -16.41
CA ASP A 149 -8.84 -4.29 -15.72
C ASP A 149 -8.22 -3.70 -14.45
N VAL A 150 -7.64 -2.51 -14.62
CA VAL A 150 -7.09 -1.70 -13.52
C VAL A 150 -8.15 -1.43 -12.44
N LEU A 151 -9.42 -1.33 -12.81
CA LEU A 151 -10.56 -1.14 -11.90
C LEU A 151 -11.52 -2.32 -12.02
N SER A 152 -12.05 -2.83 -10.91
CA SER A 152 -13.19 -3.75 -10.95
C SER A 152 -14.43 -3.08 -11.53
N ASP A 153 -15.40 -3.85 -12.03
CA ASP A 153 -16.65 -3.30 -12.56
C ASP A 153 -17.34 -2.37 -11.55
N ARG A 154 -17.30 -2.75 -10.27
CA ARG A 154 -17.91 -1.95 -9.20
C ARG A 154 -17.15 -0.66 -8.92
N GLU A 155 -15.84 -0.67 -8.99
CA GLU A 155 -15.02 0.53 -8.86
C GLU A 155 -15.19 1.44 -10.07
N ARG A 156 -15.33 0.87 -11.26
CA ARG A 156 -15.62 1.62 -12.47
C ARG A 156 -16.97 2.34 -12.37
N GLU A 157 -18.04 1.65 -11.95
CA GLU A 157 -19.35 2.24 -11.69
C GLU A 157 -19.29 3.39 -10.68
N VAL A 158 -18.61 3.18 -9.55
CA VAL A 158 -18.42 4.23 -8.53
C VAL A 158 -17.67 5.42 -9.10
N LEU A 159 -16.62 5.19 -9.90
CA LEU A 159 -15.82 6.26 -10.47
C LEU A 159 -16.55 7.02 -11.59
N GLU A 160 -17.36 6.34 -12.41
CA GLU A 160 -18.22 6.98 -13.40
C GLU A 160 -19.28 7.90 -12.76
N LEU A 161 -19.89 7.47 -11.66
CA LEU A 161 -20.81 8.32 -10.90
C LEU A 161 -20.08 9.46 -10.18
N THR A 162 -18.82 9.22 -9.79
CA THR A 162 -17.94 10.27 -9.26
C THR A 162 -17.65 11.33 -10.31
N ALA A 163 -17.38 10.93 -11.55
CA ALA A 163 -17.16 11.83 -12.69
C ALA A 163 -18.42 12.68 -13.02
N GLN A 164 -19.60 12.16 -12.71
CA GLN A 164 -20.87 12.90 -12.81
C GLN A 164 -21.11 13.87 -11.62
N ALA A 165 -20.13 14.08 -10.76
CA ALA A 165 -20.18 14.93 -9.57
C ALA A 165 -21.21 14.51 -8.51
N LEU A 166 -21.64 13.25 -8.45
CA LEU A 166 -22.53 12.73 -7.42
C LEU A 166 -21.81 12.66 -6.06
N SER A 167 -22.50 13.00 -4.98
CA SER A 167 -21.99 12.79 -3.61
C SER A 167 -21.92 11.28 -3.25
N ASN A 168 -21.16 10.94 -2.22
CA ASN A 168 -21.07 9.55 -1.76
C ASN A 168 -22.45 8.98 -1.35
N THR A 169 -23.31 9.80 -0.75
CA THR A 169 -24.69 9.43 -0.40
C THR A 169 -25.54 9.16 -1.65
N GLN A 170 -25.41 9.99 -2.69
CA GLN A 170 -26.12 9.78 -3.97
C GLN A 170 -25.62 8.52 -4.70
N ILE A 171 -24.30 8.29 -4.70
CA ILE A 171 -23.70 7.08 -5.26
C ILE A 171 -24.20 5.86 -4.49
N ALA A 172 -24.19 5.89 -3.16
CA ALA A 172 -24.68 4.81 -2.31
C ALA A 172 -26.14 4.45 -2.62
N SER A 173 -27.01 5.46 -2.70
CA SER A 173 -28.41 5.27 -3.08
C SER A 173 -28.57 4.65 -4.47
N ARG A 174 -27.81 5.15 -5.47
CA ARG A 174 -27.92 4.70 -6.86
C ARG A 174 -27.43 3.27 -7.08
N LEU A 175 -26.45 2.86 -6.30
CA LEU A 175 -25.81 1.52 -6.40
C LEU A 175 -26.32 0.54 -5.36
N SER A 176 -27.30 0.90 -4.53
CA SER A 176 -27.80 0.08 -3.41
C SER A 176 -26.70 -0.34 -2.44
N LEU A 177 -25.82 0.62 -2.10
CA LEU A 177 -24.70 0.45 -1.17
C LEU A 177 -24.88 1.32 0.07
N THR A 178 -24.03 1.10 1.08
CA THR A 178 -23.84 2.05 2.17
C THR A 178 -22.83 3.13 1.77
N GLU A 179 -22.92 4.32 2.38
CA GLU A 179 -21.91 5.37 2.16
C GLU A 179 -20.51 4.93 2.57
N ALA A 180 -20.40 4.13 3.63
CA ALA A 180 -19.13 3.55 4.06
C ALA A 180 -18.51 2.64 2.98
N THR A 181 -19.35 1.86 2.28
CA THR A 181 -18.90 1.02 1.17
C THR A 181 -18.41 1.86 -0.01
N VAL A 182 -19.11 2.96 -0.34
CA VAL A 182 -18.67 3.89 -1.40
C VAL A 182 -17.33 4.54 -1.04
N LYS A 183 -17.15 4.99 0.20
CA LYS A 183 -15.87 5.54 0.69
C LYS A 183 -14.73 4.52 0.56
N ARG A 184 -15.00 3.24 0.89
CA ARG A 184 -14.02 2.16 0.71
C ARG A 184 -13.65 1.97 -0.76
N HIS A 185 -14.63 1.93 -1.68
CA HIS A 185 -14.33 1.82 -3.11
C HIS A 185 -13.52 3.02 -3.63
N LEU A 186 -13.87 4.25 -3.24
CA LEU A 186 -13.10 5.44 -3.65
C LEU A 186 -11.66 5.39 -3.15
N ARG A 187 -11.43 4.96 -1.91
CA ARG A 187 -10.08 4.77 -1.38
C ARG A 187 -9.29 3.77 -2.21
N ASN A 188 -9.86 2.62 -2.51
CA ASN A 188 -9.23 1.61 -3.38
C ASN A 188 -8.93 2.17 -4.78
N ILE A 189 -9.85 2.93 -5.36
CA ILE A 189 -9.65 3.60 -6.65
C ILE A 189 -8.48 4.59 -6.58
N PHE A 190 -8.38 5.38 -5.51
CA PHE A 190 -7.29 6.34 -5.35
C PHE A 190 -5.94 5.64 -5.29
N VAL A 191 -5.83 4.57 -4.51
CA VAL A 191 -4.62 3.74 -4.44
C VAL A 191 -4.30 3.16 -5.82
N LYS A 192 -5.27 2.58 -6.51
CA LYS A 192 -5.11 1.94 -7.81
C LYS A 192 -4.64 2.90 -8.90
N LEU A 193 -5.12 4.13 -8.87
CA LEU A 193 -4.81 5.16 -9.86
C LEU A 193 -3.65 6.07 -9.41
N GLY A 194 -3.10 5.87 -8.21
CA GLY A 194 -2.13 6.78 -7.60
C GLY A 194 -2.70 8.20 -7.45
N ALA A 195 -4.00 8.31 -7.15
CA ALA A 195 -4.70 9.59 -7.13
C ALA A 195 -4.68 10.19 -5.72
N VAL A 196 -4.42 11.51 -5.65
CA VAL A 196 -4.36 12.28 -4.40
C VAL A 196 -5.69 12.98 -4.07
N SER A 197 -6.63 12.97 -5.01
CA SER A 197 -7.94 13.60 -4.81
C SER A 197 -9.01 12.94 -5.70
N ARG A 198 -10.28 13.25 -5.40
CA ARG A 198 -11.43 12.81 -6.18
C ARG A 198 -11.36 13.25 -7.64
N ILE A 199 -10.96 14.48 -7.89
CA ILE A 199 -10.83 15.06 -9.23
C ILE A 199 -9.62 14.42 -9.95
N ASP A 200 -8.52 14.24 -9.25
CA ASP A 200 -7.33 13.59 -9.79
C ASP A 200 -7.60 12.15 -10.23
N ALA A 201 -8.38 11.40 -9.42
CA ALA A 201 -8.79 10.04 -9.78
C ALA A 201 -9.63 10.00 -11.07
N VAL A 202 -10.58 10.92 -11.23
CA VAL A 202 -11.39 11.04 -12.45
C VAL A 202 -10.51 11.39 -13.64
N ASN A 203 -9.61 12.38 -13.52
CA ASN A 203 -8.74 12.81 -14.61
C ASN A 203 -7.80 11.70 -15.05
N LYS A 204 -7.18 10.98 -14.12
CA LYS A 204 -6.29 9.84 -14.41
C LYS A 204 -7.05 8.70 -15.09
N ALA A 205 -8.26 8.40 -14.62
CA ALA A 205 -9.06 7.35 -15.22
C ALA A 205 -9.53 7.69 -16.65
N MET A 206 -9.87 8.96 -16.91
CA MET A 206 -10.22 9.44 -18.25
C MET A 206 -9.00 9.40 -19.19
N ALA A 207 -7.85 9.88 -18.74
CA ALA A 207 -6.60 9.83 -19.50
C ALA A 207 -6.17 8.40 -19.87
N ALA A 208 -6.44 7.44 -18.97
CA ALA A 208 -6.19 6.02 -19.17
C ALA A 208 -7.32 5.28 -19.91
N SER A 209 -8.38 5.97 -20.35
CA SER A 209 -9.56 5.39 -21.00
C SER A 209 -10.27 4.30 -20.17
N LEU A 210 -10.15 4.37 -18.84
CA LEU A 210 -10.77 3.41 -17.91
C LEU A 210 -12.25 3.71 -17.66
N ILE A 211 -12.66 4.96 -17.83
CA ILE A 211 -14.05 5.43 -17.76
C ILE A 211 -14.38 6.36 -18.93
N THR A 212 -15.65 6.40 -19.31
CA THR A 212 -16.20 7.36 -20.26
C THR A 212 -17.26 8.19 -19.56
N VAL A 213 -17.13 9.51 -19.62
CA VAL A 213 -18.20 10.40 -19.13
C VAL A 213 -19.26 10.46 -20.21
N LYS A 214 -20.40 9.78 -20.02
CA LYS A 214 -21.59 10.03 -20.86
C LYS A 214 -22.06 11.46 -20.59
N ASP A 215 -22.17 12.25 -21.63
CA ASP A 215 -22.55 13.66 -21.58
C ASP A 215 -23.71 13.93 -20.62
N ARG A 216 -23.53 14.95 -19.78
CA ARG A 216 -24.57 15.51 -18.94
C ARG A 216 -25.65 16.07 -19.85
N PRO A 217 -26.94 15.70 -19.72
CA PRO A 217 -27.98 16.39 -20.44
C PRO A 217 -27.93 17.88 -20.12
N PRO A 218 -28.10 18.78 -21.09
CA PRO A 218 -28.00 20.23 -20.89
C PRO A 218 -29.01 20.67 -19.82
N VAL A 219 -28.50 21.39 -18.83
CA VAL A 219 -29.37 22.04 -17.80
C VAL A 219 -30.31 22.98 -18.55
N PRO A 220 -31.64 22.86 -18.41
CA PRO A 220 -32.56 23.82 -19.02
C PRO A 220 -32.27 25.19 -18.45
N ARG A 221 -31.84 26.13 -19.28
CA ARG A 221 -31.78 27.55 -18.95
C ARG A 221 -33.22 28.04 -18.74
N ASN A 222 -33.66 28.18 -17.52
CA ASN A 222 -34.85 28.97 -17.24
C ASN A 222 -34.55 30.41 -17.60
N LEU A 223 -35.09 30.82 -18.74
CA LEU A 223 -35.26 32.21 -19.11
C LEU A 223 -36.39 32.79 -18.25
N THR A 224 -36.10 33.75 -17.42
CA THR A 224 -36.98 34.86 -17.05
C THR A 224 -36.15 36.09 -16.93
#